data_681b018d71562072fa25fd2b3a843c43
#
_entry.id   681b018d71562072fa25fd2b3a843c43
#
_cell.length_a   1.000
_cell.length_b   1.000
_cell.length_c   1.000
_cell.angle_alpha   90.00
_cell.angle_beta   90.00
_cell.angle_gamma   90.00
#
_symmetry.space_group_name_H-M   'P 1'
#
loop_
_entity.id
_entity.type
_entity.pdbx_description
1 polymer ?
#
loop_
_entity_poly.entity_id
_entity_poly.type
_entity_poly.pdbx_seq_one_letter_code
_entity_poly.pdbx_strand_id
1 'polypeptide(L)'
;MKHKKGLLWLLIFGLVVVLAAVAWLVLFRVNRFTMELTLKGEPKLTLEYGQSYQEPGVTALVRGSRFFREGFVPGDIRFAAQSDLVEDRLGCYTVTYSAQSLLASGKVSRRIQVVDTQPPVITLTPDDPEALTED
;
A
#
# COMPACT_ATOMS: atom_id res chain seq x y z
N MET A 1 50.62 10.58 -41.39
CA MET A 1 49.73 11.54 -40.67
C MET A 1 48.26 11.16 -40.57
N LYS A 2 47.74 10.23 -41.38
CA LYS A 2 46.32 9.81 -41.33
C LYS A 2 45.91 8.99 -40.08
N HIS A 3 46.83 8.18 -39.53
CA HIS A 3 46.53 7.34 -38.36
C HIS A 3 46.33 8.12 -37.04
N LYS A 4 47.04 9.25 -36.88
CA LYS A 4 46.90 10.07 -35.65
C LYS A 4 45.50 10.73 -35.52
N LYS A 5 44.89 11.08 -36.67
CA LYS A 5 43.52 11.65 -36.68
C LYS A 5 42.47 10.62 -36.30
N GLY A 6 42.61 9.36 -36.76
CA GLY A 6 41.68 8.28 -36.39
C GLY A 6 41.75 7.93 -34.90
N LEU A 7 42.94 7.89 -34.32
CA LEU A 7 43.13 7.65 -32.90
C LEU A 7 42.51 8.77 -32.05
N LEU A 8 42.69 10.03 -32.49
CA LEU A 8 42.08 11.17 -31.79
C LEU A 8 40.55 11.11 -31.79
N TRP A 9 39.94 10.74 -32.93
CA TRP A 9 38.48 10.56 -33.04
C TRP A 9 37.98 9.44 -32.16
N LEU A 10 38.70 8.31 -32.04
CA LEU A 10 38.34 7.21 -31.14
C LEU A 10 38.39 7.64 -29.66
N LEU A 11 39.39 8.43 -29.28
CA LEU A 11 39.48 8.94 -27.90
C LEU A 11 38.39 9.93 -27.58
N ILE A 12 38.01 10.81 -28.51
CA ILE A 12 36.93 11.76 -28.35
C ILE A 12 35.58 10.99 -28.22
N PHE A 13 35.36 10.00 -29.08
CA PHE A 13 34.17 9.18 -29.03
C PHE A 13 34.05 8.42 -27.70
N GLY A 14 35.14 7.79 -27.24
CA GLY A 14 35.19 7.12 -25.94
C GLY A 14 34.87 8.07 -24.77
N LEU A 15 35.44 9.29 -24.81
CA LEU A 15 35.17 10.31 -23.80
C LEU A 15 33.68 10.70 -23.78
N VAL A 16 33.08 10.90 -24.95
CA VAL A 16 31.64 11.26 -25.07
C VAL A 16 30.75 10.15 -24.52
N VAL A 17 31.07 8.88 -24.81
CA VAL A 17 30.35 7.73 -24.30
C VAL A 17 30.43 7.65 -22.76
N VAL A 18 31.61 7.86 -22.20
CA VAL A 18 31.82 7.87 -20.74
C VAL A 18 31.02 9.02 -20.09
N LEU A 19 31.12 10.23 -20.67
CA LEU A 19 30.34 11.38 -20.14
C LEU A 19 28.84 11.15 -20.23
N ALA A 20 28.33 10.56 -21.31
CA ALA A 20 26.93 10.19 -21.45
C ALA A 20 26.51 9.15 -20.42
N ALA A 21 27.35 8.13 -20.16
CA ALA A 21 27.09 7.12 -19.14
C ALA A 21 27.08 7.70 -17.73
N VAL A 22 27.99 8.59 -17.40
CA VAL A 22 28.02 9.30 -16.11
C VAL A 22 26.82 10.20 -15.96
N ALA A 23 26.45 10.96 -16.98
CA ALA A 23 25.27 11.80 -16.98
C ALA A 23 23.98 10.96 -16.78
N TRP A 24 23.87 9.83 -17.46
CA TRP A 24 22.76 8.88 -17.29
C TRP A 24 22.70 8.35 -15.85
N LEU A 25 23.83 7.92 -15.27
CA LEU A 25 23.92 7.45 -13.90
C LEU A 25 23.49 8.53 -12.89
N VAL A 26 23.95 9.75 -13.08
CA VAL A 26 23.62 10.89 -12.22
C VAL A 26 22.11 11.20 -12.32
N LEU A 27 21.58 11.29 -13.53
CA LEU A 27 20.16 11.54 -13.77
C LEU A 27 19.29 10.43 -13.17
N PHE A 28 19.69 9.18 -13.32
CA PHE A 28 18.95 8.04 -12.75
C PHE A 28 19.01 8.03 -11.23
N ARG A 29 20.14 8.43 -10.62
CA ARG A 29 20.28 8.52 -9.16
C ARG A 29 19.52 9.70 -8.55
N VAL A 30 19.44 10.80 -9.29
CA VAL A 30 18.74 12.02 -8.83
C VAL A 30 17.21 11.91 -9.02
N ASN A 31 16.76 11.17 -10.03
CA ASN A 31 15.34 10.96 -10.34
C ASN A 31 14.77 9.76 -9.58
N ARG A 32 14.76 9.84 -8.25
CA ARG A 32 14.04 8.84 -7.43
C ARG A 32 12.60 9.25 -7.30
N PHE A 33 11.71 8.41 -7.77
CA PHE A 33 10.29 8.52 -7.50
C PHE A 33 9.98 7.78 -6.19
N THR A 34 9.20 8.41 -5.35
CA THR A 34 8.68 7.80 -4.12
C THR A 34 7.17 7.76 -4.21
N MET A 35 6.56 6.66 -3.77
CA MET A 35 5.13 6.52 -3.67
C MET A 35 4.74 6.52 -2.21
N GLU A 36 3.91 7.48 -1.84
CA GLU A 36 3.32 7.60 -0.51
C GLU A 36 1.87 7.15 -0.59
N LEU A 37 1.52 6.13 0.21
CA LEU A 37 0.16 5.68 0.36
C LEU A 37 -0.42 6.27 1.65
N THR A 38 -1.59 6.86 1.51
CA THR A 38 -2.34 7.40 2.64
C THR A 38 -3.64 6.63 2.80
N LEU A 39 -3.91 6.13 4.00
CA LEU A 39 -5.17 5.48 4.35
C LEU A 39 -6.31 6.52 4.33
N LYS A 40 -7.45 6.15 3.75
CA LYS A 40 -8.69 6.88 3.97
C LYS A 40 -9.29 6.43 5.30
N GLY A 41 -9.54 7.39 6.20
CA GLY A 41 -10.02 7.10 7.55
C GLY A 41 -8.90 6.70 8.52
N GLU A 42 -9.27 6.13 9.64
CA GLU A 42 -8.34 5.84 10.74
C GLU A 42 -7.42 4.65 10.47
N PRO A 43 -6.17 4.69 10.94
CA PRO A 43 -5.21 3.59 10.79
C PRO A 43 -5.52 2.40 11.72
N LYS A 44 -6.35 2.62 12.74
CA LYS A 44 -6.86 1.59 13.65
C LYS A 44 -8.38 1.64 13.66
N LEU A 45 -9.02 0.51 13.47
CA LEU A 45 -10.47 0.37 13.52
C LEU A 45 -10.83 -0.71 14.53
N THR A 46 -11.94 -0.48 15.24
CA THR A 46 -12.57 -1.51 16.07
C THR A 46 -13.83 -1.98 15.35
N LEU A 47 -13.98 -3.29 15.22
CA LEU A 47 -15.10 -3.94 14.58
C LEU A 47 -15.78 -4.83 15.60
N GLU A 48 -17.10 -4.77 15.69
CA GLU A 48 -17.87 -5.70 16.52
C GLU A 48 -17.91 -7.09 15.89
N TYR A 49 -17.91 -8.11 16.72
CA TYR A 49 -18.01 -9.50 16.30
C TYR A 49 -19.21 -9.71 15.37
N GLY A 50 -18.96 -10.34 14.22
CA GLY A 50 -19.98 -10.58 13.19
C GLY A 50 -20.38 -9.34 12.36
N GLN A 51 -19.78 -8.19 12.61
CA GLN A 51 -19.99 -7.00 11.79
C GLN A 51 -19.11 -7.05 10.52
N SER A 52 -19.72 -6.79 9.38
CA SER A 52 -18.97 -6.79 8.12
C SER A 52 -18.07 -5.58 7.99
N TYR A 53 -16.83 -5.81 7.63
CA TYR A 53 -15.83 -4.77 7.39
C TYR A 53 -16.05 -4.09 6.05
N GLN A 54 -16.22 -2.78 6.08
CA GLN A 54 -16.26 -1.97 4.88
C GLN A 54 -14.93 -1.24 4.70
N GLU A 55 -14.29 -1.48 3.57
CA GLU A 55 -12.99 -0.92 3.23
C GLU A 55 -13.10 0.56 2.84
N PRO A 56 -12.52 1.51 3.61
CA PRO A 56 -12.54 2.93 3.23
C PRO A 56 -11.58 3.27 2.07
N GLY A 57 -10.63 2.38 1.79
CA GLY A 57 -9.67 2.52 0.71
C GLY A 57 -8.41 3.29 1.06
N VAL A 58 -7.58 3.47 0.04
CA VAL A 58 -6.30 4.19 0.12
C VAL A 58 -6.16 5.15 -1.04
N THR A 59 -5.34 6.17 -0.85
CA THR A 59 -4.87 7.07 -1.92
C THR A 59 -3.38 6.92 -2.07
N ALA A 60 -2.89 6.98 -3.31
CA ALA A 60 -1.48 6.97 -3.63
C ALA A 60 -1.06 8.32 -4.20
N LEU A 61 0.02 8.89 -3.67
CA LEU A 61 0.67 10.07 -4.18
C LEU A 61 2.08 9.71 -4.62
N VAL A 62 2.38 9.92 -5.90
CA VAL A 62 3.73 9.75 -6.42
C VAL A 62 4.44 11.09 -6.37
N ARG A 63 5.53 11.16 -5.61
CA ARG A 63 6.42 12.31 -5.57
C ARG A 63 7.56 12.07 -6.52
N GLY A 64 7.67 12.94 -7.52
CA GLY A 64 8.79 12.96 -8.44
C GLY A 64 10.00 13.65 -7.83
N SER A 65 11.16 13.49 -8.46
CA SER A 65 12.33 14.28 -8.15
C SER A 65 12.21 15.70 -8.70
N ARG A 66 13.24 16.53 -8.42
CA ARG A 66 13.32 17.96 -8.76
C ARG A 66 12.86 18.38 -10.18
N PHE A 67 12.85 17.46 -11.14
CA PHE A 67 12.57 17.74 -12.55
C PHE A 67 11.15 17.37 -12.98
N PHE A 68 10.39 16.66 -12.13
CA PHE A 68 9.04 16.23 -12.47
C PHE A 68 8.04 16.83 -11.49
N ARG A 69 6.91 17.32 -12.02
CA ARG A 69 5.81 17.83 -11.20
C ARG A 69 5.28 16.76 -10.26
N GLU A 70 4.91 17.16 -9.04
CA GLU A 70 4.12 16.31 -8.15
C GLU A 70 2.86 15.82 -8.86
N GLY A 71 2.58 14.52 -8.74
CA GLY A 71 1.44 13.89 -9.40
C GLY A 71 1.71 13.37 -10.81
N PHE A 72 2.92 13.55 -11.36
CA PHE A 72 3.28 12.84 -12.59
C PHE A 72 3.45 11.36 -12.30
N VAL A 73 2.52 10.56 -12.79
CA VAL A 73 2.55 9.10 -12.69
C VAL A 73 2.88 8.54 -14.07
N PRO A 74 4.09 8.02 -14.29
CA PRO A 74 4.37 7.29 -15.53
C PRO A 74 3.68 5.92 -15.45
N GLY A 75 2.61 5.75 -16.18
CA GLY A 75 1.85 4.52 -16.27
C GLY A 75 0.76 4.37 -15.20
N ASP A 76 0.05 3.27 -15.28
CA ASP A 76 -1.05 2.94 -14.37
C ASP A 76 -0.52 2.53 -12.99
N ILE A 77 -1.18 2.99 -11.93
CA ILE A 77 -0.95 2.51 -10.58
C ILE A 77 -1.80 1.26 -10.35
N ARG A 78 -1.14 0.16 -10.04
CA ARG A 78 -1.80 -1.09 -9.65
C ARG A 78 -1.89 -1.14 -8.13
N PHE A 79 -3.11 -1.31 -7.62
CA PHE A 79 -3.39 -1.48 -6.20
C PHE A 79 -3.63 -2.96 -5.91
N ALA A 80 -3.13 -3.42 -4.77
CA ALA A 80 -3.45 -4.71 -4.21
C ALA A 80 -3.68 -4.56 -2.70
N ALA A 81 -4.67 -5.27 -2.19
CA ALA A 81 -4.93 -5.37 -0.76
C ALA A 81 -4.80 -6.83 -0.33
N GLN A 82 -4.13 -7.04 0.79
CA GLN A 82 -4.01 -8.35 1.43
C GLN A 82 -4.50 -8.21 2.86
N SER A 83 -5.42 -9.07 3.26
CA SER A 83 -6.03 -9.07 4.59
C SER A 83 -5.94 -10.46 5.20
N ASP A 84 -5.68 -10.52 6.51
CA ASP A 84 -5.82 -11.71 7.35
C ASP A 84 -7.09 -11.64 8.22
N LEU A 85 -7.97 -10.66 7.97
CA LEU A 85 -9.18 -10.41 8.75
C LEU A 85 -10.14 -11.59 8.68
N VAL A 86 -10.60 -12.00 9.86
CA VAL A 86 -11.69 -12.94 10.07
C VAL A 86 -12.73 -12.25 10.95
N GLU A 87 -13.86 -11.89 10.36
CA GLU A 87 -14.89 -11.04 11.00
C GLU A 87 -15.63 -11.73 12.13
N ASP A 88 -15.68 -13.05 12.11
CA ASP A 88 -16.33 -13.93 13.09
C ASP A 88 -15.35 -14.51 14.12
N ARG A 89 -14.20 -13.88 14.28
CA ARG A 89 -13.20 -14.29 15.27
C ARG A 89 -12.62 -13.09 15.98
N LEU A 90 -12.65 -13.10 17.30
CA LEU A 90 -12.03 -12.06 18.12
C LEU A 90 -10.52 -12.04 17.92
N GLY A 91 -9.94 -10.85 17.82
CA GLY A 91 -8.50 -10.70 17.65
C GLY A 91 -8.08 -9.40 16.98
N CYS A 92 -6.78 -9.29 16.74
CA CYS A 92 -6.18 -8.18 16.01
C CYS A 92 -5.74 -8.66 14.63
N TYR A 93 -6.18 -7.98 13.61
CA TYR A 93 -5.92 -8.30 12.21
C TYR A 93 -5.23 -7.13 11.50
N THR A 94 -4.61 -7.42 10.39
CA THR A 94 -3.89 -6.41 9.61
C THR A 94 -4.34 -6.47 8.15
N VAL A 95 -4.76 -5.33 7.62
CA VAL A 95 -4.99 -5.16 6.19
C VAL A 95 -3.83 -4.37 5.62
N THR A 96 -3.10 -4.97 4.68
CA THR A 96 -1.95 -4.36 4.02
C THR A 96 -2.32 -3.96 2.61
N TYR A 97 -2.14 -2.68 2.30
CA TYR A 97 -2.31 -2.12 0.97
C TYR A 97 -0.97 -1.92 0.33
N SER A 98 -0.84 -2.31 -0.90
CA SER A 98 0.32 -2.05 -1.73
C SER A 98 -0.10 -1.38 -3.02
N ALA A 99 0.69 -0.45 -3.48
CA ALA A 99 0.54 0.17 -4.77
C ALA A 99 1.87 0.11 -5.50
N GLN A 100 1.81 -0.17 -6.78
CA GLN A 100 2.97 -0.28 -7.65
C GLN A 100 2.72 0.44 -8.97
N SER A 101 3.69 1.23 -9.39
CA SER A 101 3.80 1.82 -10.71
C SER A 101 5.11 1.38 -11.36
N LEU A 102 5.37 1.83 -12.58
CA LEU A 102 6.62 1.52 -13.30
C LEU A 102 7.87 1.99 -12.53
N LEU A 103 7.80 3.11 -11.80
CA LEU A 103 8.96 3.77 -11.19
C LEU A 103 8.94 3.84 -9.67
N ALA A 104 7.83 3.50 -9.04
CA ALA A 104 7.68 3.59 -7.59
C ALA A 104 6.72 2.55 -7.04
N SER A 105 6.93 2.17 -5.79
CA SER A 105 6.02 1.32 -5.04
C SER A 105 5.89 1.83 -3.61
N GLY A 106 4.75 1.56 -3.00
CA GLY A 106 4.46 1.93 -1.62
C GLY A 106 3.63 0.86 -0.93
N LYS A 107 3.69 0.85 0.38
CA LYS A 107 2.86 0.00 1.25
C LYS A 107 2.38 0.79 2.44
N VAL A 108 1.16 0.49 2.89
CA VAL A 108 0.59 0.99 4.13
C VAL A 108 -0.30 -0.10 4.72
N SER A 109 -0.43 -0.15 6.04
CA SER A 109 -1.27 -1.14 6.70
C SER A 109 -2.21 -0.50 7.70
N ARG A 110 -3.39 -1.12 7.85
CA ARG A 110 -4.43 -0.79 8.82
C ARG A 110 -4.58 -1.95 9.79
N ARG A 111 -4.73 -1.63 11.08
CA ARG A 111 -5.06 -2.60 12.11
C ARG A 111 -6.56 -2.60 12.36
N ILE A 112 -7.14 -3.80 12.44
CA ILE A 112 -8.53 -4.01 12.78
C ILE A 112 -8.58 -4.88 14.03
N GLN A 113 -9.25 -4.40 15.05
CA GLN A 113 -9.48 -5.15 16.27
C GLN A 113 -10.94 -5.60 16.28
N VAL A 114 -11.16 -6.90 16.21
CA VAL A 114 -12.50 -7.50 16.36
C VAL A 114 -12.73 -7.76 17.84
N VAL A 115 -13.78 -7.15 18.38
CA VAL A 115 -14.19 -7.22 19.78
C VAL A 115 -15.64 -7.67 19.87
N ASP A 116 -16.04 -8.21 21.02
CA ASP A 116 -17.42 -8.45 21.38
C ASP A 116 -17.70 -7.63 22.64
N THR A 117 -18.32 -6.48 22.45
CA THR A 117 -18.70 -5.59 23.55
C THR A 117 -20.20 -5.65 23.85
N GLN A 118 -20.95 -6.44 23.07
CA GLN A 118 -22.39 -6.58 23.28
C GLN A 118 -22.66 -7.54 24.44
N PRO A 119 -23.42 -7.09 25.47
CA PRO A 119 -23.81 -7.98 26.54
C PRO A 119 -24.78 -9.05 26.01
N PRO A 120 -24.73 -10.29 26.55
CA PRO A 120 -25.59 -11.33 26.11
C PRO A 120 -27.05 -10.96 26.41
N VAL A 121 -27.91 -11.05 25.40
CA VAL A 121 -29.33 -10.87 25.55
C VAL A 121 -29.94 -12.21 26.00
N ILE A 122 -30.34 -12.30 27.27
CA ILE A 122 -31.07 -13.45 27.79
C ILE A 122 -32.56 -13.21 27.50
N THR A 123 -33.09 -13.91 26.52
CA THR A 123 -34.52 -13.95 26.30
C THR A 123 -35.08 -15.10 27.13
N LEU A 124 -35.80 -14.78 28.21
CA LEU A 124 -36.57 -15.77 28.92
C LEU A 124 -37.74 -16.12 28.01
N THR A 125 -37.74 -17.32 27.50
CA THR A 125 -38.96 -17.90 26.93
C THR A 125 -39.96 -18.07 28.10
N PRO A 126 -41.20 -17.53 28.05
CA PRO A 126 -42.18 -17.80 29.10
C PRO A 126 -42.31 -19.30 29.21
N ASP A 127 -41.98 -19.82 30.39
CA ASP A 127 -42.09 -21.24 30.69
C ASP A 127 -43.47 -21.75 30.35
N ASP A 128 -43.50 -22.95 29.78
CA ASP A 128 -44.65 -23.78 29.64
C ASP A 128 -45.32 -23.91 31.05
N PRO A 129 -46.55 -23.44 31.23
CA PRO A 129 -47.20 -23.46 32.53
C PRO A 129 -47.52 -24.89 33.06
N GLU A 130 -47.18 -25.92 32.28
CA GLU A 130 -47.35 -27.32 32.70
C GLU A 130 -46.23 -27.87 33.59
N ALA A 131 -45.11 -27.15 33.73
CA ALA A 131 -43.98 -27.64 34.54
C ALA A 131 -44.13 -27.35 36.06
N LEU A 132 -45.19 -26.75 36.53
CA LEU A 132 -45.42 -26.42 37.95
C LEU A 132 -46.53 -27.23 38.62
N THR A 133 -46.89 -28.37 38.09
CA THR A 133 -47.75 -29.34 38.77
C THR A 133 -46.96 -30.60 39.14
N GLU A 134 -46.09 -30.47 40.13
CA GLU A 134 -45.71 -31.62 40.93
C GLU A 134 -46.09 -31.36 42.39
N ASP A 135 -46.86 -32.29 42.90
CA ASP A 135 -47.42 -32.48 44.25
C ASP A 135 -46.42 -32.30 45.41
#